data_8bc8d65bbdfaf8f2b6265c92d972646e
#
_entry.id   8bc8d65bbdfaf8f2b6265c92d972646e
#
_cell.length_a   1.000
_cell.length_b   1.000
_cell.length_c   1.000
_cell.angle_alpha   90.00
_cell.angle_beta   90.00
_cell.angle_gamma   90.00
#
_symmetry.space_group_name_H-M   'P 1'
#
loop_
_entity.id
_entity.type
_entity.pdbx_description
1 polymer ?
#
loop_
_entity_poly.entity_id
_entity_poly.type
_entity_poly.pdbx_seq_one_letter_code
_entity_poly.pdbx_strand_id
1 'polypeptide(L)'
;DGAFDKNIDLSELHLAYYAYNSLLDPLGGTVGDYAKYYMNNTSVQYGYLNRGGNYLMAARRMGQWCGPVSESDVPYSKVASNGYTASTIDTFLNTGLSDEYAYSKDKAHLENTYMINIKENASDVKKAIKKYGAVGIMYSHNDNGYHYINNSYNDKTNNRAGHAVMVVGWDDNYSKD
;
A
#
# COMPACT_ATOMS: atom_id res chain seq x y z
N ASP A 1 -5.23 22.50 -10.27
CA ASP A 1 -4.37 22.12 -9.15
C ASP A 1 -5.19 22.11 -7.86
N GLY A 2 -5.94 21.01 -7.65
CA GLY A 2 -6.62 20.77 -6.38
C GLY A 2 -5.57 20.59 -5.29
N ALA A 3 -5.52 21.49 -4.33
CA ALA A 3 -4.71 21.28 -3.14
C ALA A 3 -5.25 20.01 -2.45
N PHE A 4 -4.41 19.00 -2.30
CA PHE A 4 -4.73 17.82 -1.52
C PHE A 4 -5.06 18.27 -0.09
N ASP A 5 -6.22 17.90 0.43
CA ASP A 5 -6.53 18.16 1.82
C ASP A 5 -5.51 17.41 2.69
N LYS A 6 -4.69 18.15 3.42
CA LYS A 6 -3.65 17.59 4.28
C LYS A 6 -4.21 16.76 5.46
N ASN A 7 -5.50 16.82 5.67
CA ASN A 7 -6.20 16.09 6.72
C ASN A 7 -6.95 14.86 6.20
N ILE A 8 -6.77 14.51 4.92
CA ILE A 8 -7.42 13.33 4.37
C ILE A 8 -6.75 12.07 4.93
N ASP A 9 -7.55 11.22 5.53
CA ASP A 9 -7.17 9.90 6.02
C ASP A 9 -7.84 8.84 5.13
N LEU A 10 -7.03 8.06 4.44
CA LEU A 10 -7.48 7.10 3.42
C LEU A 10 -7.33 5.67 3.93
N SER A 11 -8.33 4.84 3.66
CA SER A 11 -8.41 3.47 4.13
C SER A 11 -7.39 2.54 3.46
N GLU A 12 -6.46 2.01 4.23
CA GLU A 12 -5.58 0.92 3.82
C GLU A 12 -6.36 -0.39 3.66
N LEU A 13 -7.38 -0.61 4.50
CA LEU A 13 -8.18 -1.82 4.45
C LEU A 13 -8.99 -1.93 3.15
N HIS A 14 -9.52 -0.81 2.66
CA HIS A 14 -10.17 -0.72 1.36
C HIS A 14 -9.21 -1.15 0.24
N LEU A 15 -8.01 -0.56 0.22
CA LEU A 15 -7.00 -0.90 -0.78
C LEU A 15 -6.58 -2.38 -0.69
N ALA A 16 -6.35 -2.89 0.51
CA ALA A 16 -6.01 -4.30 0.73
C ALA A 16 -7.10 -5.24 0.22
N TYR A 17 -8.36 -4.92 0.51
CA TYR A 17 -9.49 -5.73 0.05
C TYR A 17 -9.53 -5.81 -1.48
N TYR A 18 -9.61 -4.68 -2.16
CA TYR A 18 -9.79 -4.66 -3.60
C TYR A 18 -8.51 -5.03 -4.38
N ALA A 19 -7.33 -4.95 -3.78
CA ALA A 19 -6.12 -5.48 -4.39
C ALA A 19 -6.17 -7.01 -4.59
N TYR A 20 -6.93 -7.71 -3.75
CA TYR A 20 -7.04 -9.18 -3.78
C TYR A 20 -8.42 -9.70 -4.21
N ASN A 21 -9.39 -8.85 -4.44
CA ASN A 21 -10.73 -9.25 -4.84
C ASN A 21 -11.11 -8.63 -6.18
N SER A 22 -11.84 -9.40 -6.99
CA SER A 22 -12.39 -8.92 -8.25
C SER A 22 -13.42 -7.84 -8.03
N LEU A 23 -13.58 -6.99 -9.03
CA LEU A 23 -14.64 -5.99 -9.12
C LEU A 23 -15.44 -6.23 -10.37
N LEU A 24 -16.75 -6.03 -10.28
CA LEU A 24 -17.57 -5.90 -11.47
C LEU A 24 -17.34 -4.51 -12.07
N ASP A 25 -16.90 -4.48 -13.33
CA ASP A 25 -16.83 -3.25 -14.09
C ASP A 25 -18.25 -2.68 -14.25
N PRO A 26 -18.51 -1.42 -13.81
CA PRO A 26 -19.84 -0.81 -13.97
C PRO A 26 -20.30 -0.73 -15.43
N LEU A 27 -19.34 -0.74 -16.37
CA LEU A 27 -19.61 -0.75 -17.81
C LEU A 27 -19.77 -2.16 -18.39
N GLY A 28 -19.66 -3.20 -17.56
CA GLY A 28 -19.96 -4.58 -17.95
C GLY A 28 -18.87 -5.28 -18.77
N GLY A 29 -17.63 -4.80 -18.74
CA GLY A 29 -16.56 -5.33 -19.58
C GLY A 29 -15.77 -6.47 -18.94
N THR A 30 -15.19 -6.25 -17.75
CA THR A 30 -14.23 -7.15 -17.12
C THR A 30 -14.36 -7.15 -15.60
N VAL A 31 -13.65 -8.06 -14.94
CA VAL A 31 -13.52 -8.06 -13.48
C VAL A 31 -12.30 -7.25 -12.99
N GLY A 32 -11.65 -6.53 -13.90
CA GLY A 32 -10.43 -5.77 -13.62
C GLY A 32 -9.22 -6.62 -13.24
N ASP A 33 -8.08 -5.96 -13.08
CA ASP A 33 -6.85 -6.58 -12.60
C ASP A 33 -6.84 -6.67 -11.07
N TYR A 34 -6.64 -7.87 -10.53
CA TYR A 34 -6.47 -8.10 -9.10
C TYR A 34 -5.49 -9.26 -8.84
N ALA A 35 -4.91 -9.28 -7.65
CA ALA A 35 -4.04 -10.36 -7.24
C ALA A 35 -4.89 -11.54 -6.75
N LYS A 36 -4.97 -12.61 -7.54
CA LYS A 36 -5.75 -13.78 -7.15
C LYS A 36 -5.16 -14.47 -5.92
N TYR A 37 -5.95 -14.55 -4.87
CA TYR A 37 -5.61 -15.29 -3.67
C TYR A 37 -6.38 -16.61 -3.62
N TYR A 38 -5.65 -17.71 -3.53
CA TYR A 38 -6.26 -19.03 -3.38
C TYR A 38 -6.35 -19.36 -1.89
N MET A 39 -7.56 -19.36 -1.35
CA MET A 39 -7.86 -19.68 0.07
C MET A 39 -7.53 -21.14 0.45
N ASN A 40 -7.17 -21.99 -0.52
CA ASN A 40 -6.92 -23.41 -0.28
C ASN A 40 -5.66 -23.71 0.54
N ASN A 41 -4.89 -22.71 0.89
CA ASN A 41 -3.75 -22.87 1.78
C ASN A 41 -4.15 -22.42 3.19
N THR A 42 -4.76 -23.32 3.95
CA THR A 42 -5.20 -23.14 5.34
C THR A 42 -4.07 -22.79 6.31
N SER A 43 -2.83 -22.76 5.83
CA SER A 43 -1.64 -22.46 6.66
C SER A 43 -1.35 -20.95 6.76
N VAL A 44 -2.06 -20.08 6.05
CA VAL A 44 -1.83 -18.64 6.14
C VAL A 44 -2.86 -17.99 7.02
N GLN A 45 -2.45 -17.78 8.25
CA GLN A 45 -3.21 -16.99 9.19
C GLN A 45 -3.53 -15.60 8.57
N TYR A 46 -4.77 -15.14 8.73
CA TYR A 46 -5.27 -13.84 8.24
C TYR A 46 -5.45 -13.71 6.71
N GLY A 47 -5.43 -14.81 5.96
CA GLY A 47 -5.76 -14.81 4.54
C GLY A 47 -4.91 -13.84 3.71
N TYR A 48 -5.55 -13.14 2.76
CA TYR A 48 -4.85 -12.17 1.90
C TYR A 48 -4.30 -10.96 2.65
N LEU A 49 -4.86 -10.60 3.81
CA LEU A 49 -4.37 -9.48 4.63
C LEU A 49 -2.95 -9.70 5.15
N ASN A 50 -2.49 -10.95 5.20
CA ASN A 50 -1.11 -11.31 5.58
C ASN A 50 -0.22 -11.69 4.38
N ARG A 51 -0.59 -11.28 3.18
CA ARG A 51 0.20 -11.57 1.95
C ARG A 51 1.11 -10.42 1.53
N GLY A 52 1.02 -9.29 2.22
CA GLY A 52 1.73 -8.09 1.83
C GLY A 52 1.16 -7.47 0.56
N GLY A 53 2.01 -6.86 -0.22
CA GLY A 53 1.65 -6.19 -1.47
C GLY A 53 2.83 -5.40 -2.01
N ASN A 54 2.55 -4.61 -3.03
CA ASN A 54 3.53 -3.69 -3.60
C ASN A 54 2.82 -2.49 -4.26
N TYR A 55 3.59 -1.45 -4.55
CA TYR A 55 3.06 -0.23 -5.15
C TYR A 55 2.39 -0.45 -6.51
N LEU A 56 2.83 -1.46 -7.29
CA LEU A 56 2.22 -1.76 -8.59
C LEU A 56 0.80 -2.32 -8.42
N MET A 57 0.56 -3.15 -7.40
CA MET A 57 -0.79 -3.64 -7.09
C MET A 57 -1.71 -2.47 -6.73
N ALA A 58 -1.26 -1.58 -5.86
CA ALA A 58 -2.00 -0.38 -5.48
C ALA A 58 -2.29 0.53 -6.69
N ALA A 59 -1.25 0.82 -7.49
CA ALA A 59 -1.38 1.65 -8.67
C ALA A 59 -2.34 1.09 -9.72
N ARG A 60 -2.31 -0.22 -9.97
CA ARG A 60 -3.23 -0.89 -10.89
C ARG A 60 -4.68 -0.79 -10.42
N ARG A 61 -4.91 -1.02 -9.11
CA ARG A 61 -6.27 -0.95 -8.57
C ARG A 61 -6.82 0.47 -8.58
N MET A 62 -6.05 1.44 -8.10
CA MET A 62 -6.45 2.85 -8.15
C MET A 62 -6.56 3.40 -9.57
N GLY A 63 -5.76 2.90 -10.51
CA GLY A 63 -5.86 3.26 -11.93
C GLY A 63 -7.14 2.73 -12.61
N GLN A 64 -7.84 1.79 -12.01
CA GLN A 64 -9.19 1.34 -12.43
C GLN A 64 -10.30 2.20 -11.79
N TRP A 65 -9.94 3.30 -11.16
CA TRP A 65 -10.85 4.20 -10.42
C TRP A 65 -11.55 3.53 -9.23
N CYS A 66 -10.92 2.50 -8.66
CA CYS A 66 -11.38 1.86 -7.45
C CYS A 66 -10.80 2.55 -6.22
N GLY A 67 -11.52 3.49 -5.67
CA GLY A 67 -11.10 4.28 -4.51
C GLY A 67 -9.94 5.23 -4.81
N PRO A 68 -9.26 5.74 -3.78
CA PRO A 68 -9.41 5.38 -2.37
C PRO A 68 -10.63 6.01 -1.71
N VAL A 69 -11.09 5.38 -0.63
CA VAL A 69 -12.15 5.90 0.25
C VAL A 69 -11.56 6.42 1.56
N SER A 70 -12.36 7.14 2.36
CA SER A 70 -11.88 7.60 3.67
C SER A 70 -11.74 6.45 4.66
N GLU A 71 -10.82 6.60 5.63
CA GLU A 71 -10.69 5.67 6.76
C GLU A 71 -11.99 5.54 7.56
N SER A 72 -12.76 6.63 7.69
CA SER A 72 -14.05 6.59 8.37
C SER A 72 -15.11 5.73 7.68
N ASP A 73 -15.02 5.55 6.36
CA ASP A 73 -15.95 4.70 5.59
C ASP A 73 -15.57 3.22 5.72
N VAL A 74 -14.28 2.91 5.67
CA VAL A 74 -13.75 1.55 5.79
C VAL A 74 -12.61 1.53 6.81
N PRO A 75 -12.92 1.62 8.12
CA PRO A 75 -11.90 1.77 9.14
C PRO A 75 -11.05 0.52 9.32
N TYR A 76 -9.75 0.71 9.48
CA TYR A 76 -8.79 -0.36 9.76
C TYR A 76 -9.12 -1.13 11.05
N SER A 77 -9.85 -0.47 11.97
CA SER A 77 -10.36 -1.10 13.20
C SER A 77 -11.31 -2.29 12.96
N LYS A 78 -11.86 -2.46 11.77
CA LYS A 78 -12.63 -3.67 11.40
C LYS A 78 -11.79 -4.95 11.49
N VAL A 79 -10.46 -4.85 11.34
CA VAL A 79 -9.54 -5.98 11.39
C VAL A 79 -8.50 -5.87 12.50
N ALA A 80 -8.34 -4.72 13.12
CA ALA A 80 -7.26 -4.42 14.08
C ALA A 80 -7.72 -3.71 15.37
N SER A 81 -8.98 -3.82 15.77
CA SER A 81 -9.43 -3.28 17.08
C SER A 81 -8.75 -4.04 18.21
N ASN A 82 -7.89 -3.38 18.98
CA ASN A 82 -7.10 -3.97 20.07
C ASN A 82 -6.10 -5.07 19.67
N GLY A 83 -5.58 -5.01 18.45
CA GLY A 83 -4.70 -6.00 17.85
C GLY A 83 -5.46 -6.97 16.93
N TYR A 84 -4.72 -7.59 16.04
CA TYR A 84 -5.26 -8.58 15.12
C TYR A 84 -5.80 -9.78 15.92
N THR A 85 -7.12 -9.92 15.99
CA THR A 85 -7.73 -11.16 16.51
C THR A 85 -8.19 -11.98 15.31
N ALA A 86 -8.01 -13.29 15.37
CA ALA A 86 -8.49 -14.19 14.33
C ALA A 86 -9.98 -13.98 14.04
N SER A 87 -10.79 -13.76 15.05
CA SER A 87 -12.23 -13.57 14.93
C SER A 87 -12.63 -12.32 14.13
N THR A 88 -11.99 -11.17 14.34
CA THR A 88 -12.32 -9.93 13.61
C THR A 88 -11.89 -10.02 12.16
N ILE A 89 -10.73 -10.60 11.91
CA ILE A 89 -10.22 -10.81 10.55
C ILE A 89 -11.06 -11.83 9.81
N ASP A 90 -11.39 -12.95 10.39
CA ASP A 90 -12.22 -13.98 9.76
C ASP A 90 -13.62 -13.43 9.42
N THR A 91 -14.20 -12.61 10.29
CA THR A 91 -15.46 -11.94 10.01
C THR A 91 -15.33 -11.05 8.78
N PHE A 92 -14.29 -10.22 8.70
CA PHE A 92 -14.06 -9.35 7.54
C PHE A 92 -13.80 -10.14 6.25
N LEU A 93 -12.96 -11.19 6.30
CA LEU A 93 -12.64 -12.02 5.14
C LEU A 93 -13.89 -12.74 4.58
N ASN A 94 -14.84 -13.08 5.42
CA ASN A 94 -16.10 -13.73 5.03
C ASN A 94 -17.16 -12.73 4.55
N THR A 95 -17.21 -11.53 5.13
CA THR A 95 -18.20 -10.51 4.80
C THR A 95 -17.78 -9.66 3.59
N GLY A 96 -16.50 -9.30 3.52
CA GLY A 96 -15.95 -8.42 2.50
C GLY A 96 -16.48 -6.99 2.59
N LEU A 97 -16.34 -6.28 1.49
CA LEU A 97 -16.92 -4.94 1.25
C LEU A 97 -17.95 -5.04 0.14
N SER A 98 -18.99 -4.23 0.23
CA SER A 98 -19.99 -4.13 -0.84
C SER A 98 -19.43 -3.34 -2.04
N ASP A 99 -19.94 -3.62 -3.24
CA ASP A 99 -19.47 -3.01 -4.50
C ASP A 99 -19.59 -1.48 -4.53
N GLU A 100 -20.44 -0.90 -3.67
CA GLU A 100 -20.57 0.55 -3.56
C GLU A 100 -19.26 1.24 -3.13
N TYR A 101 -18.44 0.55 -2.33
CA TYR A 101 -17.15 1.08 -1.91
C TYR A 101 -16.09 1.07 -3.02
N ALA A 102 -16.35 0.40 -4.12
CA ALA A 102 -15.43 0.35 -5.24
C ALA A 102 -15.37 1.67 -6.01
N TYR A 103 -16.55 2.31 -6.23
CA TYR A 103 -16.67 3.45 -7.16
C TYR A 103 -17.51 4.61 -6.64
N SER A 104 -18.37 4.39 -5.62
CA SER A 104 -19.37 5.41 -5.24
C SER A 104 -18.94 6.32 -4.10
N LYS A 105 -17.89 5.96 -3.37
CA LYS A 105 -17.40 6.68 -2.17
C LYS A 105 -15.98 7.20 -2.30
N ASP A 106 -15.48 7.26 -3.51
CA ASP A 106 -14.12 7.72 -3.80
C ASP A 106 -13.86 9.13 -3.27
N LYS A 107 -12.69 9.32 -2.70
CA LYS A 107 -12.20 10.63 -2.24
C LYS A 107 -11.21 11.25 -3.22
N ALA A 108 -10.60 10.44 -4.06
CA ALA A 108 -9.66 10.86 -5.07
C ALA A 108 -9.56 9.81 -6.17
N HIS A 109 -9.01 10.19 -7.31
CA HIS A 109 -8.64 9.26 -8.37
C HIS A 109 -7.15 9.35 -8.67
N LEU A 110 -6.53 8.21 -8.96
CA LEU A 110 -5.14 8.17 -9.42
C LEU A 110 -5.07 8.60 -10.89
N GLU A 111 -4.50 9.77 -11.15
CA GLU A 111 -4.33 10.27 -12.51
C GLU A 111 -3.08 9.69 -13.20
N ASN A 112 -1.97 9.57 -12.46
CA ASN A 112 -0.69 9.14 -13.01
C ASN A 112 0.12 8.33 -12.02
N THR A 113 0.92 7.40 -12.55
CA THR A 113 1.94 6.66 -11.80
C THR A 113 3.27 6.77 -12.53
N TYR A 114 4.32 7.10 -11.78
CA TYR A 114 5.67 7.23 -12.31
C TYR A 114 6.59 6.21 -11.65
N MET A 115 7.44 5.57 -12.45
CA MET A 115 8.51 4.71 -11.96
C MET A 115 9.85 5.39 -12.19
N ILE A 116 10.68 5.47 -11.16
CA ILE A 116 12.00 6.09 -11.20
C ILE A 116 13.04 5.00 -10.94
N ASN A 117 14.02 4.84 -11.85
CA ASN A 117 15.16 3.97 -11.60
C ASN A 117 16.15 4.66 -10.66
N ILE A 118 16.07 4.35 -9.38
CA ILE A 118 16.90 4.98 -8.34
C ILE A 118 18.41 4.77 -8.53
N LYS A 119 18.83 3.66 -9.16
CA LYS A 119 20.25 3.37 -9.40
C LYS A 119 20.87 4.34 -10.39
N GLU A 120 20.11 4.78 -11.37
CA GLU A 120 20.56 5.67 -12.44
C GLU A 120 20.24 7.13 -12.15
N ASN A 121 19.14 7.38 -11.45
CA ASN A 121 18.55 8.72 -11.33
C ASN A 121 18.16 9.08 -9.88
N ALA A 122 19.09 8.97 -8.93
CA ALA A 122 18.83 9.35 -7.54
C ALA A 122 18.40 10.82 -7.39
N SER A 123 18.88 11.72 -8.27
CA SER A 123 18.45 13.11 -8.29
C SER A 123 16.96 13.28 -8.65
N ASP A 124 16.40 12.39 -9.46
CA ASP A 124 14.99 12.46 -9.84
C ASP A 124 14.07 12.03 -8.70
N VAL A 125 14.54 11.16 -7.80
CA VAL A 125 13.83 10.87 -6.55
C VAL A 125 13.70 12.14 -5.70
N LYS A 126 14.77 12.91 -5.54
CA LYS A 126 14.74 14.19 -4.81
C LYS A 126 13.79 15.21 -5.45
N LYS A 127 13.78 15.30 -6.80
CA LYS A 127 12.82 16.15 -7.53
C LYS A 127 11.37 15.70 -7.31
N ALA A 128 11.13 14.37 -7.32
CA ALA A 128 9.81 13.82 -7.09
C ALA A 128 9.32 14.09 -5.66
N ILE A 129 10.18 13.94 -4.65
CA ILE A 129 9.86 14.29 -3.26
C ILE A 129 9.51 15.78 -3.14
N LYS A 130 10.30 16.68 -3.77
CA LYS A 130 9.98 18.11 -3.79
C LYS A 130 8.64 18.44 -4.44
N LYS A 131 8.29 17.72 -5.49
CA LYS A 131 7.07 17.97 -6.26
C LYS A 131 5.82 17.36 -5.63
N TYR A 132 5.93 16.14 -5.11
CA TYR A 132 4.78 15.32 -4.69
C TYR A 132 4.74 15.04 -3.18
N GLY A 133 5.79 15.42 -2.43
CA GLY A 133 5.88 15.23 -0.97
C GLY A 133 6.52 13.92 -0.55
N ALA A 134 6.34 12.84 -1.30
CA ALA A 134 6.88 11.53 -0.96
C ALA A 134 7.08 10.65 -2.20
N VAL A 135 7.91 9.62 -2.06
CA VAL A 135 8.14 8.57 -3.07
C VAL A 135 8.10 7.20 -2.41
N GLY A 136 7.27 6.31 -2.94
CA GLY A 136 7.24 4.91 -2.51
C GLY A 136 8.47 4.15 -2.98
N ILE A 137 9.11 3.39 -2.10
CA ILE A 137 10.22 2.49 -2.45
C ILE A 137 10.00 1.10 -1.86
N MET A 138 10.62 0.13 -2.47
CA MET A 138 10.75 -1.22 -1.90
C MET A 138 12.22 -1.53 -1.68
N TYR A 139 12.54 -2.11 -0.53
CA TYR A 139 13.89 -2.51 -0.18
C TYR A 139 13.90 -3.89 0.48
N SER A 140 15.07 -4.51 0.48
CA SER A 140 15.28 -5.75 1.24
C SER A 140 15.43 -5.40 2.71
N HIS A 141 14.51 -5.88 3.54
CA HIS A 141 14.51 -5.63 4.97
C HIS A 141 15.15 -6.78 5.73
N ASN A 142 16.02 -6.42 6.68
CA ASN A 142 16.64 -7.32 7.64
C ASN A 142 16.77 -6.58 8.97
N ASP A 143 16.21 -7.10 10.04
CA ASP A 143 16.24 -6.47 11.36
C ASP A 143 17.68 -6.19 11.86
N ASN A 144 18.63 -7.03 11.47
CA ASN A 144 20.04 -6.85 11.82
C ASN A 144 20.73 -5.68 11.06
N GLY A 145 20.08 -5.13 10.03
CA GLY A 145 20.59 -3.98 9.28
C GLY A 145 20.29 -2.63 9.94
N TYR A 146 19.51 -2.61 11.01
CA TYR A 146 19.17 -1.37 11.70
C TYR A 146 20.17 -1.02 12.80
N HIS A 147 20.68 0.20 12.77
CA HIS A 147 21.65 0.75 13.73
C HIS A 147 20.96 1.80 14.61
N TYR A 148 20.63 1.41 15.84
CA TYR A 148 19.87 2.22 16.79
C TYR A 148 20.58 3.50 17.26
N ILE A 149 21.91 3.52 17.22
CA ILE A 149 22.70 4.66 17.72
C ILE A 149 22.53 5.89 16.83
N ASN A 150 22.45 5.70 15.53
CA ASN A 150 22.33 6.77 14.54
C ASN A 150 21.04 6.68 13.70
N ASN A 151 20.11 5.82 14.10
CA ASN A 151 18.84 5.61 13.38
C ASN A 151 19.03 5.36 11.88
N SER A 152 20.05 4.61 11.51
CA SER A 152 20.35 4.28 10.13
C SER A 152 20.05 2.82 9.81
N TYR A 153 19.88 2.54 8.53
CA TYR A 153 19.73 1.19 8.03
C TYR A 153 20.76 0.88 6.96
N ASN A 154 21.52 -0.18 7.17
CA ASN A 154 22.50 -0.68 6.21
C ASN A 154 22.54 -2.21 6.27
N ASP A 155 21.88 -2.86 5.31
CA ASP A 155 21.91 -4.31 5.19
C ASP A 155 22.90 -4.72 4.09
N LYS A 156 23.93 -5.46 4.49
CA LYS A 156 24.94 -6.05 3.59
C LYS A 156 24.64 -7.50 3.22
N THR A 157 23.52 -8.04 3.71
CA THR A 157 23.09 -9.39 3.39
C THR A 157 22.25 -9.42 2.10
N ASN A 158 22.25 -10.56 1.41
CA ASN A 158 21.36 -10.77 0.25
C ASN A 158 19.97 -11.28 0.69
N ASN A 159 19.51 -10.88 1.86
CA ASN A 159 18.19 -11.28 2.32
C ASN A 159 17.12 -10.61 1.45
N ARG A 160 16.17 -11.40 0.97
CA ARG A 160 15.16 -10.96 -0.03
C ARG A 160 13.79 -10.63 0.58
N ALA A 161 13.71 -10.43 1.87
CA ALA A 161 12.46 -9.97 2.48
C ALA A 161 12.14 -8.55 1.99
N GLY A 162 11.16 -8.43 1.10
CA GLY A 162 10.72 -7.14 0.56
C GLY A 162 9.93 -6.37 1.60
N HIS A 163 10.24 -5.09 1.76
CA HIS A 163 9.48 -4.15 2.58
C HIS A 163 9.21 -2.87 1.80
N ALA A 164 8.00 -2.35 1.90
CA ALA A 164 7.58 -1.13 1.21
C ALA A 164 7.50 0.02 2.21
N VAL A 165 8.14 1.14 1.88
CA VAL A 165 8.14 2.35 2.72
C VAL A 165 8.04 3.61 1.87
N MET A 166 7.72 4.73 2.52
CA MET A 166 7.70 6.05 1.88
C MET A 166 8.95 6.83 2.25
N VAL A 167 9.66 7.35 1.25
CA VAL A 167 10.73 8.34 1.43
C VAL A 167 10.10 9.72 1.38
N VAL A 168 10.22 10.45 2.48
CA VAL A 168 9.60 11.77 2.66
C VAL A 168 10.61 12.92 2.67
N GLY A 169 11.90 12.61 2.60
CA GLY A 169 12.97 13.60 2.61
C GLY A 169 14.35 12.98 2.46
N TRP A 170 15.37 13.81 2.51
CA TRP A 170 16.76 13.39 2.51
C TRP A 170 17.63 14.45 3.19
N ASP A 171 18.81 14.04 3.65
CA ASP A 171 19.89 14.91 4.09
C ASP A 171 21.19 14.45 3.43
N ASP A 172 21.78 15.30 2.58
CA ASP A 172 23.01 15.00 1.86
C ASP A 172 24.25 15.01 2.79
N ASN A 173 24.13 15.63 3.97
CA ASN A 173 25.20 15.72 4.95
C ASN A 173 25.07 14.70 6.10
N TYR A 174 24.04 13.86 6.06
CA TYR A 174 23.87 12.83 7.09
C TYR A 174 25.05 11.86 7.08
N SER A 175 25.65 11.61 8.26
CA SER A 175 26.77 10.67 8.39
C SER A 175 26.38 9.27 7.97
N LYS A 176 27.27 8.62 7.23
CA LYS A 176 27.12 7.22 6.81
C LYS A 176 27.82 6.26 7.78
N ASP A 177 28.48 6.79 8.80
CA ASP A 177 29.29 6.05 9.77
C ASP A 177 28.47 5.65 11.02
#